data_cfead67fa0d7f3d5a7d82bedb6c31f61
#
_entry.id   cfead67fa0d7f3d5a7d82bedb6c31f61
#
_cell.length_a   1.000
_cell.length_b   1.000
_cell.length_c   1.000
_cell.angle_alpha   90.00
_cell.angle_beta   90.00
_cell.angle_gamma   90.00
#
_symmetry.space_group_name_H-M   'P 1'
#
loop_
_entity.id
_entity.type
_entity.pdbx_description
1 polymer ?
#
loop_
_entity_poly.entity_id
_entity_poly.type
_entity_poly.pdbx_seq_one_letter_code
_entity_poly.pdbx_strand_id
1 'polypeptide(L)'
;MLLIPAAGIHAGDAPLSLGKDAAVARSLVANKHLRAAEMELHRARIELYWEGRLDNPELDLSAAHDVLGNAEGEANFEIAFAQKFPLTSRLRSARELRRVQVILAEAEINGRRRKLANQVRIACVEFAAANQKASLYSRLTALNEEIVTFLSAI
;
A
#
# COMPACT_ATOMS: atom_id res chain seq x y z
N MET A 1 24.73 -23.50 29.49
CA MET A 1 25.66 -22.66 28.71
C MET A 1 25.48 -23.03 27.26
N LEU A 2 24.53 -22.36 26.60
CA LEU A 2 24.16 -22.61 25.20
C LEU A 2 24.92 -21.64 24.29
N LEU A 3 25.81 -22.17 23.50
CA LEU A 3 26.51 -21.43 22.44
C LEU A 3 25.52 -21.19 21.28
N ILE A 4 25.19 -19.93 20.98
CA ILE A 4 24.49 -19.51 19.77
C ILE A 4 25.56 -19.33 18.68
N PRO A 5 25.48 -20.04 17.53
CA PRO A 5 26.43 -19.80 16.46
C PRO A 5 26.11 -18.45 15.82
N ALA A 6 27.10 -17.57 15.74
CA ALA A 6 27.05 -16.34 14.95
C ALA A 6 26.86 -16.69 13.47
N ALA A 7 25.68 -16.39 12.93
CA ALA A 7 25.41 -16.51 11.52
C ALA A 7 26.34 -15.56 10.75
N GLY A 8 27.23 -16.12 9.96
CA GLY A 8 28.18 -15.39 9.13
C GLY A 8 27.45 -14.45 8.17
N ILE A 9 27.78 -13.17 8.25
CA ILE A 9 27.46 -12.18 7.24
C ILE A 9 28.19 -12.59 5.97
N HIS A 10 27.48 -13.10 4.99
CA HIS A 10 28.04 -13.36 3.66
C HIS A 10 28.39 -12.01 3.01
N ALA A 11 29.65 -11.62 3.15
CA ALA A 11 30.27 -10.58 2.33
C ALA A 11 30.48 -11.16 0.93
N GLY A 12 29.51 -10.98 0.05
CA GLY A 12 29.51 -11.52 -1.31
C GLY A 12 28.71 -10.74 -2.33
N ASP A 13 28.25 -9.54 -1.98
CA ASP A 13 27.66 -8.63 -2.98
C ASP A 13 28.65 -7.51 -3.28
N ALA A 14 29.18 -7.52 -4.51
CA ALA A 14 29.90 -6.37 -5.07
C ALA A 14 29.06 -5.11 -4.86
N PRO A 15 29.67 -3.96 -4.48
CA PRO A 15 28.92 -2.75 -4.22
C PRO A 15 28.10 -2.41 -5.48
N LEU A 16 26.80 -2.62 -5.38
CA LEU A 16 25.86 -2.24 -6.43
C LEU A 16 26.01 -0.72 -6.57
N SER A 17 26.74 -0.29 -7.62
CA SER A 17 26.78 1.11 -8.02
C SER A 17 25.42 1.48 -8.59
N LEU A 18 24.40 1.54 -7.71
CA LEU A 18 23.07 1.94 -8.10
C LEU A 18 23.11 3.43 -8.42
N GLY A 19 22.99 3.75 -9.70
CA GLY A 19 22.71 5.14 -10.11
C GLY A 19 21.46 5.67 -9.39
N LYS A 20 21.43 6.96 -9.12
CA LYS A 20 20.32 7.64 -8.43
C LYS A 20 18.93 7.26 -8.98
N ASP A 21 18.78 7.17 -10.30
CA ASP A 21 17.50 6.86 -10.93
C ASP A 21 17.13 5.39 -10.79
N ALA A 22 18.11 4.49 -10.80
CA ALA A 22 17.90 3.07 -10.54
C ALA A 22 17.45 2.83 -9.07
N ALA A 23 18.01 3.57 -8.11
CA ALA A 23 17.59 3.53 -6.72
C ALA A 23 16.13 3.99 -6.55
N VAL A 24 15.74 5.08 -7.23
CA VAL A 24 14.35 5.57 -7.24
C VAL A 24 13.42 4.52 -7.84
N ALA A 25 13.75 3.97 -9.01
CA ALA A 25 12.92 2.96 -9.66
C ALA A 25 12.71 1.72 -8.76
N ARG A 26 13.79 1.21 -8.16
CA ARG A 26 13.73 0.07 -7.25
C ARG A 26 12.90 0.37 -6.00
N SER A 27 13.02 1.57 -5.43
CA SER A 27 12.25 1.98 -4.25
C SER A 27 10.75 2.06 -4.52
N LEU A 28 10.36 2.58 -5.70
CA LEU A 28 8.96 2.66 -6.11
C LEU A 28 8.31 1.27 -6.24
N VAL A 29 9.05 0.29 -6.76
CA VAL A 29 8.56 -1.09 -6.90
C VAL A 29 8.52 -1.83 -5.56
N ALA A 30 9.53 -1.64 -4.71
CA ALA A 30 9.69 -2.40 -3.47
C ALA A 30 8.88 -1.83 -2.30
N ASN A 31 8.34 -0.62 -2.41
CA ASN A 31 7.68 0.05 -1.28
C ASN A 31 6.31 -0.56 -0.98
N LYS A 32 6.20 -1.18 0.21
CA LYS A 32 4.97 -1.85 0.67
C LYS A 32 3.81 -0.87 0.89
N HIS A 33 4.08 0.35 1.33
CA HIS A 33 3.04 1.37 1.54
C HIS A 33 2.46 1.87 0.22
N LEU A 34 3.27 1.95 -0.83
CA LEU A 34 2.77 2.31 -2.15
C LEU A 34 1.89 1.19 -2.72
N ARG A 35 2.31 -0.06 -2.56
CA ARG A 35 1.50 -1.22 -2.97
C ARG A 35 0.18 -1.30 -2.20
N ALA A 36 0.18 -1.01 -0.89
CA ALA A 36 -1.04 -0.93 -0.11
C ALA A 36 -1.99 0.16 -0.64
N ALA A 37 -1.47 1.35 -0.97
CA ALA A 37 -2.27 2.41 -1.56
C ALA A 37 -2.85 2.04 -2.94
N GLU A 38 -2.11 1.29 -3.76
CA GLU A 38 -2.61 0.75 -5.03
C GLU A 38 -3.76 -0.25 -4.84
N MET A 39 -3.69 -1.07 -3.78
CA MET A 39 -4.77 -1.98 -3.39
C MET A 39 -6.03 -1.21 -2.95
N GLU A 40 -5.87 -0.13 -2.18
CA GLU A 40 -6.98 0.75 -1.77
C GLU A 40 -7.64 1.42 -2.99
N LEU A 41 -6.86 1.87 -3.97
CA LEU A 41 -7.40 2.38 -5.22
C LEU A 41 -8.20 1.30 -5.96
N HIS A 42 -7.66 0.09 -6.03
CA HIS A 42 -8.37 -1.03 -6.67
C HIS A 42 -9.71 -1.31 -5.99
N ARG A 43 -9.72 -1.31 -4.65
CA ARG A 43 -10.95 -1.43 -3.85
C ARG A 43 -11.95 -0.31 -4.16
N ALA A 44 -11.49 0.95 -4.16
CA ALA A 44 -12.36 2.09 -4.48
C ALA A 44 -12.99 1.98 -5.89
N ARG A 45 -12.26 1.45 -6.88
CA ARG A 45 -12.78 1.19 -8.22
C ARG A 45 -13.84 0.09 -8.25
N ILE A 46 -13.65 -0.96 -7.47
CA ILE A 46 -14.65 -2.04 -7.31
C ILE A 46 -15.91 -1.48 -6.65
N GLU A 47 -15.77 -0.68 -5.59
CA GLU A 47 -16.89 -0.03 -4.93
C GLU A 47 -17.66 0.90 -5.90
N LEU A 48 -16.97 1.67 -6.73
CA LEU A 48 -17.59 2.48 -7.78
C LEU A 48 -18.35 1.63 -8.81
N TYR A 49 -17.81 0.46 -9.16
CA TYR A 49 -18.48 -0.44 -10.11
C TYR A 49 -19.81 -0.97 -9.58
N TRP A 50 -19.89 -1.25 -8.28
CA TRP A 50 -21.08 -1.76 -7.64
C TRP A 50 -22.05 -0.65 -7.19
N GLU A 51 -21.57 0.57 -6.99
CA GLU A 51 -22.39 1.70 -6.55
C GLU A 51 -23.40 2.15 -7.61
N GLY A 52 -24.55 2.61 -7.16
CA GLY A 52 -25.62 3.09 -8.03
C GLY A 52 -26.45 1.99 -8.69
N ARG A 53 -26.30 0.75 -8.24
CA ARG A 53 -27.19 -0.35 -8.59
C ARG A 53 -28.39 -0.38 -7.66
N LEU A 54 -29.48 -0.98 -8.12
CA LEU A 54 -30.62 -1.29 -7.27
C LEU A 54 -30.21 -2.38 -6.25
N ASP A 55 -30.82 -2.30 -5.08
CA ASP A 55 -30.72 -3.40 -4.11
C ASP A 55 -31.21 -4.69 -4.73
N ASN A 56 -30.68 -5.82 -4.30
CA ASN A 56 -31.13 -7.12 -4.79
C ASN A 56 -32.61 -7.30 -4.47
N PRO A 57 -33.38 -7.90 -5.39
CA PRO A 57 -34.77 -8.26 -5.09
C PRO A 57 -34.81 -9.28 -3.95
N GLU A 58 -35.77 -9.11 -3.07
CA GLU A 58 -36.06 -10.04 -1.98
C GLU A 58 -37.17 -10.99 -2.48
N LEU A 59 -36.92 -12.29 -2.37
CA LEU A 59 -37.89 -13.34 -2.62
C LEU A 59 -38.17 -14.02 -1.29
N ASP A 60 -39.38 -13.91 -0.81
CA ASP A 60 -39.84 -14.55 0.41
C ASP A 60 -40.74 -15.72 0.05
N LEU A 61 -40.44 -16.88 0.63
CA LEU A 61 -41.17 -18.10 0.44
C LEU A 61 -41.62 -18.57 1.82
N SER A 62 -42.91 -18.51 2.10
CA SER A 62 -43.48 -19.00 3.35
C SER A 62 -44.46 -20.10 3.11
N ALA A 63 -44.40 -21.10 3.95
CA ALA A 63 -45.35 -22.20 3.97
C ALA A 63 -45.85 -22.38 5.41
N ALA A 64 -47.13 -22.23 5.60
CA ALA A 64 -47.78 -22.46 6.89
C ALA A 64 -48.74 -23.63 6.77
N HIS A 65 -48.63 -24.58 7.70
CA HIS A 65 -49.56 -25.67 7.86
C HIS A 65 -50.22 -25.54 9.22
N ASP A 66 -51.53 -25.34 9.24
CA ASP A 66 -52.28 -25.25 10.48
C ASP A 66 -52.60 -26.65 11.02
N VAL A 67 -51.89 -27.00 12.10
CA VAL A 67 -52.04 -28.34 12.75
C VAL A 67 -53.03 -28.29 13.93
N LEU A 68 -53.51 -27.12 14.31
CA LEU A 68 -54.35 -26.92 15.49
C LEU A 68 -55.80 -26.62 15.14
N GLY A 69 -56.57 -27.64 14.81
CA GLY A 69 -58.01 -27.55 14.88
C GLY A 69 -58.79 -27.85 13.62
N ASN A 70 -59.33 -28.99 13.56
CA ASN A 70 -60.23 -29.59 12.57
C ASN A 70 -59.60 -30.19 11.32
N ALA A 71 -60.10 -31.35 10.99
CA ALA A 71 -59.67 -32.35 10.05
C ALA A 71 -59.52 -31.92 8.55
N GLU A 72 -59.47 -30.66 8.24
CA GLU A 72 -59.17 -30.11 6.91
C GLU A 72 -58.01 -29.12 7.05
N GLY A 73 -56.77 -29.67 7.20
CA GLY A 73 -55.57 -28.88 7.28
C GLY A 73 -55.38 -28.09 5.98
N GLU A 74 -55.64 -26.79 6.00
CA GLU A 74 -55.32 -25.91 4.92
C GLU A 74 -53.80 -25.63 4.91
N ALA A 75 -53.12 -26.06 3.88
CA ALA A 75 -51.74 -25.68 3.62
C ALA A 75 -51.76 -24.33 2.89
N ASN A 76 -51.19 -23.31 3.53
CA ASN A 76 -51.03 -22.01 2.93
C ASN A 76 -49.58 -21.87 2.43
N PHE A 77 -49.44 -21.55 1.14
CA PHE A 77 -48.17 -21.33 0.51
C PHE A 77 -48.14 -19.91 -0.06
N GLU A 78 -47.22 -19.07 0.43
CA GLU A 78 -47.09 -17.70 0.01
C GLU A 78 -45.72 -17.46 -0.66
N ILE A 79 -45.75 -16.82 -1.81
CA ILE A 79 -44.54 -16.36 -2.51
C ILE A 79 -44.69 -14.84 -2.62
N ALA A 80 -43.79 -14.10 -1.95
CA ALA A 80 -43.71 -12.65 -2.05
C ALA A 80 -42.40 -12.24 -2.75
N PHE A 81 -42.53 -11.26 -3.65
CA PHE A 81 -41.41 -10.63 -4.33
C PHE A 81 -41.41 -9.15 -4.02
N ALA A 82 -40.30 -8.63 -3.47
CA ALA A 82 -40.12 -7.24 -3.13
C ALA A 82 -38.89 -6.65 -3.80
N GLN A 83 -39.05 -5.54 -4.50
CA GLN A 83 -37.96 -4.76 -5.09
C GLN A 83 -38.10 -3.29 -4.65
N LYS A 84 -37.00 -2.77 -4.05
CA LYS A 84 -36.94 -1.37 -3.62
C LYS A 84 -36.47 -0.50 -4.78
N PHE A 85 -37.29 0.47 -5.20
CA PHE A 85 -36.94 1.48 -6.20
C PHE A 85 -36.78 2.84 -5.51
N PRO A 86 -35.59 3.45 -5.49
CA PRO A 86 -35.42 4.80 -4.97
C PRO A 86 -36.06 5.81 -5.92
N LEU A 87 -36.99 6.60 -5.43
CA LEU A 87 -37.67 7.67 -6.19
C LEU A 87 -36.85 8.97 -6.27
N THR A 88 -35.64 8.97 -5.72
CA THR A 88 -34.76 10.14 -5.65
C THR A 88 -33.48 9.92 -6.48
N SER A 89 -32.73 10.99 -6.72
CA SER A 89 -31.40 10.93 -7.37
C SER A 89 -30.30 10.31 -6.49
N ARG A 90 -30.65 9.69 -5.34
CA ARG A 90 -29.72 9.14 -4.35
C ARG A 90 -28.66 8.22 -4.97
N LEU A 91 -29.06 7.28 -5.83
CA LEU A 91 -28.14 6.34 -6.48
C LEU A 91 -27.13 7.07 -7.38
N ARG A 92 -27.61 8.09 -8.11
CA ARG A 92 -26.74 8.90 -8.97
C ARG A 92 -25.73 9.69 -8.14
N SER A 93 -26.19 10.34 -7.08
CA SER A 93 -25.32 11.11 -6.19
C SER A 93 -24.30 10.22 -5.47
N ALA A 94 -24.72 9.03 -5.03
CA ALA A 94 -23.82 8.06 -4.41
C ALA A 94 -22.71 7.62 -5.39
N ARG A 95 -23.07 7.34 -6.65
CA ARG A 95 -22.11 6.98 -7.70
C ARG A 95 -21.13 8.12 -8.01
N GLU A 96 -21.60 9.37 -8.08
CA GLU A 96 -20.72 10.53 -8.28
C GLU A 96 -19.77 10.73 -7.10
N LEU A 97 -20.23 10.53 -5.86
CA LEU A 97 -19.38 10.57 -4.68
C LEU A 97 -18.25 9.52 -4.78
N ARG A 98 -18.57 8.27 -5.15
CA ARG A 98 -17.57 7.22 -5.35
C ARG A 98 -16.58 7.55 -6.46
N ARG A 99 -17.06 8.18 -7.55
CA ARG A 99 -16.18 8.64 -8.63
C ARG A 99 -15.14 9.65 -8.13
N VAL A 100 -15.56 10.63 -7.32
CA VAL A 100 -14.66 11.61 -6.71
C VAL A 100 -13.67 10.94 -5.75
N GLN A 101 -14.09 9.95 -4.98
CA GLN A 101 -13.21 9.17 -4.10
C GLN A 101 -12.12 8.42 -4.87
N VAL A 102 -12.44 7.86 -6.04
CA VAL A 102 -11.42 7.22 -6.92
C VAL A 102 -10.41 8.25 -7.41
N ILE A 103 -10.86 9.42 -7.87
CA ILE A 103 -9.98 10.51 -8.32
C ILE A 103 -9.06 10.97 -7.18
N LEU A 104 -9.59 11.10 -5.98
CA LEU A 104 -8.81 11.46 -4.79
C LEU A 104 -7.73 10.41 -4.49
N ALA A 105 -8.09 9.13 -4.48
CA ALA A 105 -7.15 8.04 -4.25
C ALA A 105 -6.02 8.01 -5.31
N GLU A 106 -6.33 8.27 -6.58
CA GLU A 106 -5.34 8.38 -7.65
C GLU A 106 -4.38 9.56 -7.43
N ALA A 107 -4.91 10.72 -7.03
CA ALA A 107 -4.09 11.89 -6.71
C ALA A 107 -3.17 11.64 -5.52
N GLU A 108 -3.65 10.97 -4.48
CA GLU A 108 -2.87 10.59 -3.31
C GLU A 108 -1.72 9.63 -3.66
N ILE A 109 -1.96 8.61 -4.47
CA ILE A 109 -0.92 7.68 -4.93
C ILE A 109 0.17 8.44 -5.68
N ASN A 110 -0.22 9.32 -6.60
CA ASN A 110 0.74 10.14 -7.35
C ASN A 110 1.54 11.08 -6.43
N GLY A 111 0.91 11.62 -5.40
CA GLY A 111 1.57 12.40 -4.34
C GLY A 111 2.60 11.55 -3.57
N ARG A 112 2.21 10.36 -3.14
CA ARG A 112 3.09 9.42 -2.42
C ARG A 112 4.28 8.96 -3.27
N ARG A 113 4.06 8.66 -4.57
CA ARG A 113 5.14 8.33 -5.52
C ARG A 113 6.18 9.45 -5.65
N ARG A 114 5.71 10.69 -5.84
CA ARG A 114 6.60 11.87 -5.92
C ARG A 114 7.37 12.09 -4.62
N LYS A 115 6.70 11.99 -3.48
CA LYS A 115 7.34 12.14 -2.17
C LYS A 115 8.42 11.08 -1.95
N LEU A 116 8.12 9.82 -2.23
CA LEU A 116 9.09 8.72 -2.11
C LEU A 116 10.29 8.92 -3.04
N ALA A 117 10.06 9.27 -4.30
CA ALA A 117 11.14 9.54 -5.25
C ALA A 117 12.06 10.66 -4.77
N ASN A 118 11.51 11.74 -4.21
CA ASN A 118 12.29 12.85 -3.67
C ASN A 118 13.08 12.44 -2.41
N GLN A 119 12.47 11.67 -1.52
CA GLN A 119 13.17 11.15 -0.33
C GLN A 119 14.37 10.29 -0.71
N VAL A 120 14.21 9.40 -1.69
CA VAL A 120 15.33 8.56 -2.18
C VAL A 120 16.41 9.42 -2.83
N ARG A 121 16.05 10.44 -3.62
CA ARG A 121 17.05 11.35 -4.22
C ARG A 121 17.85 12.11 -3.17
N ILE A 122 17.19 12.61 -2.13
CA ILE A 122 17.82 13.31 -1.01
C ILE A 122 18.79 12.34 -0.29
N ALA A 123 18.32 11.13 0.06
CA ALA A 123 19.16 10.13 0.71
C ALA A 123 20.40 9.73 -0.13
N CYS A 124 20.26 9.64 -1.45
CA CYS A 124 21.42 9.40 -2.33
C CYS A 124 22.44 10.54 -2.29
N VAL A 125 22.00 11.80 -2.24
CA VAL A 125 22.89 12.96 -2.15
C VAL A 125 23.57 13.00 -0.77
N GLU A 126 22.84 12.79 0.29
CA GLU A 126 23.38 12.73 1.66
C GLU A 126 24.41 11.61 1.80
N PHE A 127 24.13 10.42 1.24
CA PHE A 127 25.07 9.31 1.22
C PHE A 127 26.36 9.66 0.45
N ALA A 128 26.23 10.28 -0.72
CA ALA A 128 27.39 10.72 -1.50
C ALA A 128 28.25 11.75 -0.74
N ALA A 129 27.60 12.72 -0.11
CA ALA A 129 28.27 13.72 0.70
C ALA A 129 28.98 13.10 1.93
N ALA A 130 28.32 12.15 2.59
CA ALA A 130 28.91 11.42 3.71
C ALA A 130 30.15 10.60 3.30
N ASN A 131 30.10 9.94 2.15
CA ASN A 131 31.24 9.20 1.60
C ASN A 131 32.41 10.12 1.25
N GLN A 132 32.16 11.27 0.63
CA GLN A 132 33.20 12.25 0.34
C GLN A 132 33.83 12.79 1.62
N LYS A 133 33.03 13.09 2.63
CA LYS A 133 33.50 13.53 3.94
C LYS A 133 34.36 12.46 4.64
N ALA A 134 33.93 11.20 4.59
CA ALA A 134 34.70 10.08 5.16
C ALA A 134 36.06 9.94 4.44
N SER A 135 36.09 10.01 3.12
CA SER A 135 37.34 9.93 2.34
C SER A 135 38.27 11.10 2.64
N LEU A 136 37.74 12.31 2.86
CA LEU A 136 38.53 13.48 3.26
C LEU A 136 39.17 13.26 4.62
N TYR A 137 38.41 12.81 5.62
CA TYR A 137 38.96 12.52 6.94
C TYR A 137 40.02 11.43 6.91
N SER A 138 39.83 10.37 6.14
CA SER A 138 40.84 9.33 5.95
C SER A 138 42.15 9.88 5.39
N ARG A 139 42.09 10.78 4.39
CA ARG A 139 43.29 11.44 3.84
C ARG A 139 43.96 12.37 4.87
N LEU A 140 43.18 13.12 5.64
CA LEU A 140 43.72 14.01 6.69
C LEU A 140 44.41 13.20 7.78
N THR A 141 43.83 12.05 8.20
CA THR A 141 44.48 11.16 9.18
C THR A 141 45.80 10.64 8.64
N ALA A 142 45.83 10.15 7.40
CA ALA A 142 47.07 9.65 6.77
C ALA A 142 48.16 10.74 6.71
N LEU A 143 47.81 11.98 6.34
CA LEU A 143 48.74 13.13 6.34
C LEU A 143 49.26 13.43 7.74
N ASN A 144 48.39 13.42 8.75
CA ASN A 144 48.81 13.64 10.13
C ASN A 144 49.79 12.55 10.63
N GLU A 145 49.54 11.30 10.32
CA GLU A 145 50.45 10.17 10.65
C GLU A 145 51.79 10.34 9.97
N GLU A 146 51.83 10.78 8.69
CA GLU A 146 53.06 11.02 7.96
C GLU A 146 53.87 12.19 8.59
N ILE A 147 53.20 13.29 8.98
CA ILE A 147 53.85 14.41 9.68
C ILE A 147 54.42 13.97 11.04
N VAL A 148 53.65 13.22 11.83
CA VAL A 148 54.14 12.72 13.13
C VAL A 148 55.36 11.82 12.96
N THR A 149 55.33 10.94 11.97
CA THR A 149 56.46 10.04 11.66
C THR A 149 57.70 10.84 11.26
N PHE A 150 57.54 11.86 10.41
CA PHE A 150 58.61 12.74 10.00
C PHE A 150 59.25 13.50 11.21
N LEU A 151 58.39 14.07 12.07
CA LEU A 151 58.86 14.81 13.26
C LEU A 151 59.51 13.90 14.29
N SER A 152 59.15 12.65 14.37
CA SER A 152 59.78 11.69 15.28
C SER A 152 61.13 11.13 14.80
N ALA A 153 61.48 11.35 13.52
CA ALA A 153 62.72 10.92 12.89
C ALA A 153 63.83 11.97 12.94
N ILE A 154 63.53 13.18 13.42
CA ILE A 154 64.48 14.26 13.65
C ILE A 154 64.91 14.27 15.11
#